data_3ad38f0bb57f7e7d52b9f698fbc8a1da
#
_entry.id   3ad38f0bb57f7e7d52b9f698fbc8a1da
#
_cell.length_a   1.000
_cell.length_b   1.000
_cell.length_c   1.000
_cell.angle_alpha   90.00
_cell.angle_beta   90.00
_cell.angle_gamma   90.00
#
_symmetry.space_group_name_H-M   'P 1'
#
loop_
_entity.id
_entity.type
_entity.pdbx_description
1 polymer ?
#
loop_
_entity_poly.entity_id
_entity_poly.type
_entity_poly.pdbx_seq_one_letter_code
_entity_poly.pdbx_strand_id
1 'polypeptide(L)'
;MTSFPRPASSAILERDGRFLLVLRSNPPSADMYAFPGGRAEDGETPADAALREFKEETGITARNPRLFETYDLRSHSADGTLTSHFLLSVFLVDADKDAIAEAADDAAAIGWYSMEEIRALPVPASVLECVERIAATRTQPPPPN
;
A
#
# COMPACT_ATOMS: atom_id res chain seq x y z
N MET A 1 3.40 5.92 27.94
CA MET A 1 3.19 7.02 26.99
C MET A 1 3.29 6.50 25.55
N THR A 2 2.30 6.78 24.76
CA THR A 2 2.30 6.34 23.38
C THR A 2 3.22 7.22 22.57
N SER A 3 4.17 6.64 21.86
CA SER A 3 5.00 7.42 20.96
C SER A 3 4.35 7.44 19.57
N PHE A 4 4.23 8.62 19.02
CA PHE A 4 3.80 8.84 17.67
C PHE A 4 4.96 9.44 16.88
N PRO A 5 5.01 9.15 15.57
CA PRO A 5 4.13 8.29 14.80
C PRO A 5 4.44 6.80 14.99
N ARG A 6 3.45 5.97 14.68
CA ARG A 6 3.64 4.53 14.65
C ARG A 6 4.08 4.11 13.26
N PRO A 7 5.04 3.20 13.13
CA PRO A 7 5.48 2.75 11.82
C PRO A 7 4.49 1.81 11.17
N ALA A 8 4.24 2.03 9.89
CA ALA A 8 3.43 1.14 9.06
C ALA A 8 4.07 1.05 7.68
N SER A 9 3.80 -0.01 6.95
CA SER A 9 4.39 -0.24 5.63
C SER A 9 3.38 -0.85 4.70
N SER A 10 3.51 -0.54 3.41
CA SER A 10 2.71 -1.17 2.37
C SER A 10 3.61 -1.48 1.17
N ALA A 11 3.10 -2.34 0.29
CA ALA A 11 3.86 -2.78 -0.87
C ALA A 11 3.03 -2.65 -2.14
N ILE A 12 3.64 -2.10 -3.17
CA ILE A 12 3.04 -1.94 -4.49
C ILE A 12 3.57 -3.04 -5.40
N LEU A 13 2.69 -3.93 -5.84
CA LEU A 13 3.01 -4.92 -6.85
C LEU A 13 2.22 -4.59 -8.10
N GLU A 14 2.92 -4.39 -9.20
CA GLU A 14 2.29 -4.11 -10.48
C GLU A 14 2.53 -5.28 -11.43
N ARG A 15 1.49 -5.59 -12.21
CA ARG A 15 1.57 -6.64 -13.22
C ARG A 15 0.73 -6.21 -14.42
N ASP A 16 1.36 -6.12 -15.59
CA ASP A 16 0.68 -5.78 -16.84
C ASP A 16 -0.14 -4.49 -16.75
N GLY A 17 0.40 -3.47 -16.08
CA GLY A 17 -0.25 -2.18 -15.95
C GLY A 17 -1.33 -2.12 -14.88
N ARG A 18 -1.49 -3.17 -14.07
CA ARG A 18 -2.47 -3.22 -12.99
C ARG A 18 -1.77 -3.36 -11.65
N PHE A 19 -2.42 -2.84 -10.62
CA PHE A 19 -1.87 -2.80 -9.27
C PHE A 19 -2.71 -3.69 -8.36
N LEU A 20 -2.03 -4.42 -7.47
CA LEU A 20 -2.70 -5.30 -6.52
C LEU A 20 -3.20 -4.48 -5.33
N LEU A 21 -4.52 -4.49 -5.12
CA LEU A 21 -5.15 -3.80 -4.00
C LEU A 21 -6.01 -4.77 -3.19
N VAL A 22 -6.16 -4.47 -1.92
CA VAL A 22 -7.07 -5.18 -1.03
C VAL A 22 -8.15 -4.22 -0.55
N LEU A 23 -9.36 -4.74 -0.38
CA LEU A 23 -10.44 -3.98 0.24
C LEU A 23 -10.31 -4.12 1.76
N ARG A 24 -10.12 -3.00 2.43
CA ARG A 24 -9.93 -2.99 3.87
C ARG A 24 -11.26 -3.11 4.60
N SER A 25 -11.31 -3.94 5.63
CA SER A 25 -12.51 -4.08 6.46
C SER A 25 -12.38 -3.37 7.80
N ASN A 26 -11.18 -2.93 8.19
CA ASN A 26 -10.94 -2.30 9.49
C ASN A 26 -10.46 -0.86 9.37
N PRO A 27 -10.78 0.01 10.36
CA PRO A 27 -10.22 1.36 10.42
C PRO A 27 -8.69 1.31 10.59
N PRO A 28 -7.96 2.37 10.17
CA PRO A 28 -8.45 3.46 9.36
C PRO A 28 -8.71 3.02 7.93
N SER A 29 -9.45 3.81 7.18
CA SER A 29 -9.75 3.55 5.77
C SER A 29 -10.58 2.29 5.55
N ALA A 30 -11.51 1.97 6.50
CA ALA A 30 -12.45 0.87 6.30
C ALA A 30 -13.26 1.10 5.02
N ASP A 31 -13.55 0.03 4.30
CA ASP A 31 -14.28 0.03 3.02
C ASP A 31 -13.55 0.76 1.89
N MET A 32 -12.26 0.98 2.05
CA MET A 32 -11.41 1.53 0.99
C MET A 32 -10.45 0.48 0.45
N TYR A 33 -10.13 0.62 -0.83
CA TYR A 33 -9.11 -0.21 -1.47
C TYR A 33 -7.74 0.41 -1.21
N ALA A 34 -6.76 -0.40 -0.86
CA ALA A 34 -5.41 0.07 -0.55
C ALA A 34 -4.37 -0.96 -0.94
N PHE A 35 -3.12 -0.54 -1.02
CA PHE A 35 -2.02 -1.49 -1.17
C PHE A 35 -1.96 -2.38 0.07
N PRO A 36 -1.64 -3.67 -0.10
CA PRO A 36 -1.46 -4.54 1.07
C PRO A 36 -0.40 -3.99 2.00
N GLY A 37 -0.66 -4.02 3.29
CA GLY A 37 0.26 -3.49 4.28
C GLY A 37 -0.33 -3.51 5.67
N GLY A 38 0.44 -3.01 6.62
CA GLY A 38 0.03 -2.95 8.01
C GLY A 38 1.11 -2.39 8.91
N ARG A 39 0.91 -2.52 10.20
CA ARG A 39 1.83 -2.01 11.21
C ARG A 39 3.10 -2.84 11.27
N ALA A 40 4.23 -2.18 11.48
CA ALA A 40 5.48 -2.87 11.77
C ALA A 40 5.43 -3.43 13.19
N GLU A 41 6.01 -4.60 13.38
CA GLU A 41 6.18 -5.18 14.70
C GLU A 41 7.48 -4.66 15.32
N ASP A 42 7.59 -4.79 16.65
CA ASP A 42 8.78 -4.33 17.37
C ASP A 42 10.04 -4.97 16.81
N GLY A 43 11.04 -4.15 16.50
CA GLY A 43 12.30 -4.63 15.95
C GLY A 43 12.29 -4.92 14.46
N GLU A 44 11.15 -4.80 13.81
CA GLU A 44 11.01 -5.07 12.40
C GLU A 44 11.37 -3.81 11.58
N THR A 45 12.13 -3.99 10.50
CA THR A 45 12.39 -2.86 9.59
C THR A 45 11.14 -2.57 8.77
N PRO A 46 11.00 -1.33 8.26
CA PRO A 46 9.85 -1.04 7.38
C PRO A 46 9.77 -1.97 6.17
N ALA A 47 10.90 -2.30 5.56
CA ALA A 47 10.91 -3.20 4.41
C ALA A 47 10.43 -4.60 4.78
N ASP A 48 10.90 -5.13 5.91
CA ASP A 48 10.48 -6.45 6.37
C ASP A 48 9.00 -6.47 6.72
N ALA A 49 8.50 -5.39 7.32
CA ALA A 49 7.07 -5.26 7.63
C ALA A 49 6.23 -5.28 6.35
N ALA A 50 6.68 -4.56 5.31
CA ALA A 50 5.98 -4.53 4.04
C ALA A 50 5.87 -5.93 3.43
N LEU A 51 6.98 -6.67 3.41
CA LEU A 51 7.00 -8.02 2.82
C LEU A 51 6.15 -9.00 3.63
N ARG A 52 6.22 -8.92 4.95
CA ARG A 52 5.45 -9.80 5.84
C ARG A 52 3.95 -9.55 5.68
N GLU A 53 3.54 -8.30 5.78
CA GLU A 53 2.13 -7.93 5.65
C GLU A 53 1.60 -8.28 4.26
N PHE A 54 2.41 -8.06 3.23
CA PHE A 54 2.02 -8.39 1.87
C PHE A 54 1.71 -9.88 1.74
N LYS A 55 2.57 -10.72 2.29
CA LYS A 55 2.37 -12.17 2.25
C LYS A 55 1.15 -12.59 3.06
N GLU A 56 0.97 -12.00 4.25
CA GLU A 56 -0.19 -12.31 5.10
C GLU A 56 -1.50 -11.98 4.40
N GLU A 57 -1.56 -10.85 3.69
CA GLU A 57 -2.80 -10.39 3.08
C GLU A 57 -3.06 -10.98 1.69
N THR A 58 -2.02 -11.34 0.95
CA THR A 58 -2.18 -11.76 -0.45
C THR A 58 -1.74 -13.20 -0.72
N GLY A 59 -0.99 -13.80 0.19
CA GLY A 59 -0.41 -15.12 -0.03
C GLY A 59 0.82 -15.11 -0.93
N ILE A 60 1.19 -13.96 -1.46
CA ILE A 60 2.33 -13.85 -2.39
C ILE A 60 3.61 -13.51 -1.63
N THR A 61 4.67 -14.26 -1.90
CA THR A 61 6.00 -13.94 -1.39
C THR A 61 6.64 -12.93 -2.34
N ALA A 62 6.67 -11.67 -1.89
CA ALA A 62 7.30 -10.60 -2.64
C ALA A 62 8.76 -10.46 -2.24
N ARG A 63 9.56 -9.79 -3.07
CA ARG A 63 10.99 -9.61 -2.86
C ARG A 63 11.45 -8.27 -3.40
N ASN A 64 12.69 -7.93 -3.10
CA ASN A 64 13.36 -6.75 -3.63
C ASN A 64 12.61 -5.46 -3.32
N PRO A 65 12.32 -5.18 -2.02
CA PRO A 65 11.61 -3.96 -1.67
C PRO A 65 12.47 -2.72 -1.88
N ARG A 66 11.87 -1.72 -2.55
CA ARG A 66 12.52 -0.44 -2.81
C ARG A 66 11.61 0.67 -2.30
N LEU A 67 12.12 1.52 -1.43
CA LEU A 67 11.31 2.60 -0.87
C LEU A 67 10.87 3.54 -2.00
N PHE A 68 9.57 3.76 -2.10
CA PHE A 68 8.98 4.64 -3.10
C PHE A 68 8.61 5.99 -2.51
N GLU A 69 7.93 5.98 -1.35
CA GLU A 69 7.49 7.20 -0.70
C GLU A 69 7.21 6.96 0.77
N THR A 70 7.20 8.03 1.54
CA THR A 70 6.85 8.02 2.96
C THR A 70 5.75 9.04 3.19
N TYR A 71 4.71 8.67 3.95
CA TYR A 71 3.58 9.54 4.24
C TYR A 71 3.40 9.68 5.74
N ASP A 72 3.17 10.91 6.17
CA ASP A 72 2.79 11.21 7.55
C ASP A 72 1.25 11.24 7.58
N LEU A 73 0.64 10.25 8.19
CA LEU A 73 -0.81 10.08 8.19
C LEU A 73 -1.37 10.34 9.58
N ARG A 74 -2.13 11.43 9.70
CA ARG A 74 -2.75 11.84 10.95
C ARG A 74 -4.25 11.84 10.84
N SER A 75 -4.92 11.28 11.83
CA SER A 75 -6.38 11.30 11.93
C SER A 75 -6.79 12.02 13.21
N HIS A 76 -7.88 12.77 13.13
CA HIS A 76 -8.38 13.54 14.25
C HIS A 76 -9.88 13.29 14.43
N SER A 77 -10.32 13.37 15.69
CA SER A 77 -11.75 13.35 16.01
C SER A 77 -12.37 14.71 15.71
N ALA A 78 -13.69 14.80 15.83
CA ALA A 78 -14.43 16.04 15.54
C ALA A 78 -13.98 17.22 16.41
N ASP A 79 -13.47 16.93 17.62
CA ASP A 79 -12.99 17.97 18.55
C ASP A 79 -11.53 18.36 18.32
N GLY A 80 -10.89 17.81 17.28
CA GLY A 80 -9.50 18.11 16.95
C GLY A 80 -8.47 17.23 17.64
N THR A 81 -8.89 16.28 18.48
CA THR A 81 -7.98 15.39 19.17
C THR A 81 -7.33 14.42 18.18
N LEU A 82 -6.02 14.25 18.26
CA LEU A 82 -5.30 13.29 17.42
C LEU A 82 -5.67 11.87 17.83
N THR A 83 -6.28 11.13 16.91
CA THR A 83 -6.74 9.75 17.17
C THR A 83 -5.78 8.70 16.64
N SER A 84 -5.04 9.01 15.57
CA SER A 84 -3.99 8.13 15.08
C SER A 84 -2.93 8.91 14.34
N HIS A 85 -1.71 8.40 14.35
CA HIS A 85 -0.59 9.01 13.64
C HIS A 85 0.34 7.89 13.19
N PHE A 86 0.42 7.68 11.89
CA PHE A 86 1.28 6.66 11.29
C PHE A 86 2.29 7.30 10.36
N LEU A 87 3.50 6.78 10.40
CA LEU A 87 4.49 7.07 9.37
C LEU A 87 4.48 5.86 8.44
N LEU A 88 3.91 6.05 7.25
CA LEU A 88 3.72 4.97 6.29
C LEU A 88 4.85 4.96 5.28
N SER A 89 5.57 3.84 5.20
CA SER A 89 6.60 3.64 4.19
C SER A 89 6.02 2.76 3.08
N VAL A 90 6.04 3.25 1.85
CA VAL A 90 5.47 2.55 0.69
C VAL A 90 6.62 2.03 -0.16
N PHE A 91 6.62 0.72 -0.42
CA PHE A 91 7.69 0.06 -1.17
C PHE A 91 7.18 -0.49 -2.49
N LEU A 92 8.01 -0.39 -3.53
CA LEU A 92 7.82 -1.16 -4.74
C LEU A 92 8.40 -2.54 -4.50
N VAL A 93 7.71 -3.58 -4.92
CA VAL A 93 8.18 -4.96 -4.74
C VAL A 93 8.05 -5.75 -6.03
N ASP A 94 8.79 -6.84 -6.11
CA ASP A 94 8.71 -7.78 -7.22
C ASP A 94 8.15 -9.11 -6.73
N ALA A 95 7.56 -9.87 -7.63
CA ALA A 95 7.06 -11.22 -7.35
C ALA A 95 7.08 -12.04 -8.63
N ASP A 96 6.95 -13.35 -8.50
CA ASP A 96 6.89 -14.22 -9.67
C ASP A 96 5.68 -13.87 -10.53
N LYS A 97 5.86 -13.96 -11.85
CA LYS A 97 4.80 -13.60 -12.81
C LYS A 97 3.53 -14.42 -12.65
N ASP A 98 3.66 -15.65 -12.20
CA ASP A 98 2.55 -16.58 -12.05
C ASP A 98 2.04 -16.67 -10.61
N ALA A 99 2.53 -15.83 -9.72
CA ALA A 99 2.05 -15.81 -8.34
C ALA A 99 0.56 -15.42 -8.34
N ILE A 100 -0.21 -16.16 -7.56
CA ILE A 100 -1.66 -15.97 -7.47
C ILE A 100 -1.99 -15.30 -6.16
N ALA A 101 -2.73 -14.19 -6.23
CA ALA A 101 -3.18 -13.46 -5.06
C ALA A 101 -4.45 -14.09 -4.51
N GLU A 102 -4.48 -14.29 -3.19
CA GLU A 102 -5.66 -14.80 -2.49
C GLU A 102 -5.93 -13.92 -1.29
N ALA A 103 -7.20 -13.53 -1.09
CA ALA A 103 -7.58 -12.70 0.04
C ALA A 103 -7.40 -13.46 1.34
N ALA A 104 -6.80 -12.81 2.34
CA ALA A 104 -6.72 -13.35 3.69
C ALA A 104 -8.08 -13.23 4.37
N ASP A 105 -8.24 -13.92 5.51
CA ASP A 105 -9.52 -14.00 6.21
C ASP A 105 -10.10 -12.63 6.58
N ASP A 106 -9.24 -11.66 6.89
CA ASP A 106 -9.68 -10.33 7.31
C ASP A 106 -9.74 -9.32 6.15
N ALA A 107 -9.46 -9.74 4.92
CA ALA A 107 -9.61 -8.90 3.74
C ALA A 107 -10.94 -9.22 3.07
N ALA A 108 -11.75 -8.19 2.78
CA ALA A 108 -13.04 -8.39 2.15
C ALA A 108 -12.90 -8.76 0.67
N ALA A 109 -11.86 -8.28 0.00
CA ALA A 109 -11.62 -8.59 -1.41
C ALA A 109 -10.18 -8.28 -1.77
N ILE A 110 -9.70 -8.88 -2.86
CA ILE A 110 -8.39 -8.59 -3.42
C ILE A 110 -8.52 -8.62 -4.94
N GLY A 111 -7.80 -7.76 -5.62
CA GLY A 111 -7.85 -7.72 -7.08
C GLY A 111 -6.77 -6.86 -7.69
N TRP A 112 -6.71 -6.94 -9.02
CA TRP A 112 -5.77 -6.18 -9.84
C TRP A 112 -6.54 -5.07 -10.55
N TYR A 113 -6.08 -3.84 -10.39
CA TYR A 113 -6.81 -2.66 -10.88
C TYR A 113 -5.89 -1.76 -11.69
N SER A 114 -6.39 -1.28 -12.83
CA SER A 114 -5.68 -0.28 -13.62
C SER A 114 -5.76 1.08 -12.92
N MET A 115 -4.90 2.01 -13.36
CA MET A 115 -4.97 3.38 -12.83
C MET A 115 -6.35 4.01 -13.02
N GLU A 116 -6.96 3.77 -14.19
CA GLU A 116 -8.30 4.31 -14.46
C GLU A 116 -9.35 3.74 -13.51
N GLU A 117 -9.27 2.44 -13.24
CA GLU A 117 -10.16 1.80 -12.28
C GLU A 117 -9.95 2.36 -10.87
N ILE A 118 -8.69 2.58 -10.48
CA ILE A 118 -8.35 3.10 -9.16
C ILE A 118 -8.90 4.51 -8.97
N ARG A 119 -8.89 5.32 -10.02
CA ARG A 119 -9.48 6.67 -9.95
C ARG A 119 -10.97 6.67 -9.63
N ALA A 120 -11.66 5.58 -9.96
CA ALA A 120 -13.08 5.44 -9.71
C ALA A 120 -13.40 4.70 -8.41
N LEU A 121 -12.40 4.15 -7.74
CA LEU A 121 -12.59 3.40 -6.51
C LEU A 121 -12.39 4.29 -5.27
N PRO A 122 -13.01 3.93 -4.14
CA PRO A 122 -12.69 4.61 -2.88
C PRO A 122 -11.30 4.17 -2.41
N VAL A 123 -10.32 5.06 -2.57
CA VAL A 123 -8.94 4.81 -2.17
C VAL A 123 -8.43 5.99 -1.36
N PRO A 124 -7.50 5.75 -0.42
CA PRO A 124 -6.81 6.86 0.23
C PRO A 124 -6.03 7.70 -0.79
N ALA A 125 -5.87 8.98 -0.50
CA ALA A 125 -5.16 9.90 -1.39
C ALA A 125 -3.74 9.42 -1.70
N SER A 126 -3.07 8.79 -0.72
CA SER A 126 -1.71 8.28 -0.91
C SER A 126 -1.64 7.17 -1.98
N VAL A 127 -2.68 6.33 -2.06
CA VAL A 127 -2.73 5.28 -3.08
C VAL A 127 -2.82 5.89 -4.47
N LEU A 128 -3.75 6.82 -4.67
CA LEU A 128 -3.93 7.46 -5.97
C LEU A 128 -2.67 8.22 -6.39
N GLU A 129 -2.06 8.94 -5.45
CA GLU A 129 -0.83 9.67 -5.74
C GLU A 129 0.29 8.75 -6.21
N CYS A 130 0.50 7.62 -5.53
CA CYS A 130 1.52 6.66 -5.92
C CYS A 130 1.27 6.11 -7.31
N VAL A 131 0.03 5.70 -7.58
CA VAL A 131 -0.33 5.11 -8.86
C VAL A 131 -0.14 6.11 -10.00
N GLU A 132 -0.56 7.36 -9.79
CA GLU A 132 -0.41 8.40 -10.80
C GLU A 132 1.05 8.73 -11.07
N ARG A 133 1.88 8.76 -10.04
CA ARG A 133 3.31 9.00 -10.21
C ARG A 133 3.99 7.88 -10.99
N ILE A 134 3.64 6.64 -10.71
CA ILE A 134 4.19 5.48 -11.43
C ILE A 134 3.77 5.54 -12.90
N ALA A 135 2.50 5.82 -13.16
CA ALA A 135 1.98 5.90 -14.52
C ALA A 135 2.62 7.04 -15.31
N ALA A 136 2.83 8.20 -14.67
CA ALA A 136 3.46 9.34 -15.30
C ALA A 136 4.91 9.02 -15.73
N THR A 137 5.63 8.28 -14.90
CA THR A 137 7.00 7.86 -15.23
C THR A 137 7.04 7.01 -16.49
N ARG A 138 6.03 6.15 -16.66
CA ARG A 138 5.98 5.22 -17.79
C ARG A 138 5.48 5.83 -19.07
N THR A 139 4.67 6.90 -18.99
CA THR A 139 4.15 7.56 -20.16
C THR A 139 5.09 8.62 -20.72
N GLN A 140 6.16 8.94 -19.99
CA GLN A 140 7.15 9.88 -20.50
C GLN A 140 7.93 9.25 -21.66
N PRO A 141 8.13 9.99 -22.75
CA PRO A 141 8.96 9.48 -23.84
C PRO A 141 10.40 9.33 -23.37
N PRO A 142 11.15 8.39 -23.96
CA PRO A 142 12.56 8.26 -23.60
C PRO A 142 13.31 9.54 -23.94
N PRO A 143 14.36 9.88 -23.19
CA PRO A 143 15.14 11.07 -23.50
C PRO A 143 15.77 10.97 -24.87
N PRO A 144 15.92 12.09 -25.57
CA PRO A 144 16.58 12.07 -26.89
C PRO A 144 18.03 11.64 -26.74
N ASN A 145 18.49 10.86 -27.68
CA ASN A 145 19.86 10.41 -27.68
C ASN A 145 20.79 11.54 -28.14
#